data_9a545f588b7853536efd08f1eadd2bba
#
_entry.id   9a545f588b7853536efd08f1eadd2bba
#
_cell.length_a   1.000
_cell.length_b   1.000
_cell.length_c   1.000
_cell.angle_alpha   90.00
_cell.angle_beta   90.00
_cell.angle_gamma   90.00
#
_symmetry.space_group_name_H-M   'P 1'
#
loop_
_entity.id
_entity.type
_entity.pdbx_description
1 polymer ?
#
loop_
_entity_poly.entity_id
_entity_poly.type
_entity_poly.pdbx_seq_one_letter_code
_entity_poly.pdbx_strand_id
1 'polypeptide(L)'
;MSKLIEKVIALLQEGEVNLVIGYEEGNHGTRPLFCRQADIADRLILDDRCTNNIAVYLTKPELTGTGKVAITATLPALRTIVQLAFENQLKEDKLLVLAVDGQGEVIQFKGFDEINTYLADFPLAISEENLQLIEHLKKMTREERWKYWMGEMSKCIKCYACRAACPLCYCSRCIVEVNCPQWIQPWSAPLTNMEWQINRVMHMAGRCIGCGACKQACPLGIPLHLMTQSMMEDIRDEFGVAPGAINRAGNVLSTFKAEDKENFIH
;
A
#
# COMPACT_ATOMS: atom_id res chain seq x y z
N MET A 1 21.07 6.60 -11.37
CA MET A 1 20.81 7.57 -10.26
C MET A 1 21.08 9.01 -10.66
N SER A 2 22.20 9.37 -11.30
CA SER A 2 22.46 10.77 -11.75
C SER A 2 21.30 11.35 -12.57
N LYS A 3 20.80 10.62 -13.55
CA LYS A 3 19.65 11.04 -14.38
C LYS A 3 18.37 11.34 -13.58
N LEU A 4 18.08 10.57 -12.54
CA LEU A 4 16.92 10.83 -11.67
C LEU A 4 17.11 12.12 -10.86
N ILE A 5 18.29 12.31 -10.29
CA ILE A 5 18.64 13.52 -9.53
C ILE A 5 18.58 14.75 -10.44
N GLU A 6 19.19 14.70 -11.63
CA GLU A 6 19.14 15.78 -12.64
C GLU A 6 17.70 16.12 -13.03
N LYS A 7 16.86 15.10 -13.26
CA LYS A 7 15.44 15.29 -13.56
C LYS A 7 14.67 15.96 -12.42
N VAL A 8 14.92 15.53 -11.18
CA VAL A 8 14.29 16.11 -9.99
C VAL A 8 14.71 17.56 -9.78
N ILE A 9 16.01 17.87 -9.96
CA ILE A 9 16.53 19.24 -9.88
C ILE A 9 15.82 20.12 -10.91
N ALA A 10 15.72 19.70 -12.16
CA ALA A 10 15.04 20.44 -13.21
C ALA A 10 13.58 20.73 -12.87
N LEU A 11 12.82 19.72 -12.44
CA LEU A 11 11.40 19.84 -12.07
C LEU A 11 11.17 20.86 -10.94
N LEU A 12 12.07 20.91 -9.96
CA LEU A 12 11.98 21.86 -8.84
C LEU A 12 12.40 23.27 -9.24
N GLN A 13 13.46 23.40 -10.06
CA GLN A 13 13.97 24.71 -10.52
C GLN A 13 13.01 25.40 -11.50
N GLU A 14 12.37 24.62 -12.37
CA GLU A 14 11.37 25.09 -13.32
C GLU A 14 10.00 25.38 -12.66
N GLY A 15 9.84 25.00 -11.38
CA GLY A 15 8.59 25.17 -10.64
C GLY A 15 7.46 24.26 -11.14
N GLU A 16 7.78 23.19 -11.89
CA GLU A 16 6.79 22.23 -12.37
C GLU A 16 6.14 21.47 -11.23
N VAL A 17 6.90 21.20 -10.17
CA VAL A 17 6.42 20.60 -8.93
C VAL A 17 6.90 21.35 -7.69
N ASN A 18 6.10 21.34 -6.63
CA ASN A 18 6.40 21.99 -5.36
C ASN A 18 7.09 21.07 -4.35
N LEU A 19 7.02 19.77 -4.60
CA LEU A 19 7.55 18.73 -3.72
C LEU A 19 7.87 17.50 -4.55
N VAL A 20 9.01 16.88 -4.27
CA VAL A 20 9.31 15.51 -4.72
C VAL A 20 9.38 14.61 -3.50
N ILE A 21 8.57 13.53 -3.51
CA ILE A 21 8.58 12.50 -2.49
C ILE A 21 9.45 11.35 -3.02
N GLY A 22 10.52 11.04 -2.29
CA GLY A 22 11.47 10.00 -2.67
C GLY A 22 12.02 9.28 -1.45
N TYR A 23 13.15 8.65 -1.63
CA TYR A 23 13.87 7.95 -0.56
C TYR A 23 15.24 8.56 -0.38
N GLU A 24 15.75 8.50 0.83
CA GLU A 24 17.12 8.80 1.20
C GLU A 24 17.69 7.75 2.14
N GLU A 25 18.99 7.79 2.37
CA GLU A 25 19.67 6.92 3.34
C GLU A 25 19.11 7.15 4.75
N GLY A 26 18.83 6.08 5.46
CA GLY A 26 18.41 6.06 6.86
C GLY A 26 19.31 5.20 7.72
N ASN A 27 19.15 5.26 9.03
CA ASN A 27 20.00 4.51 9.97
C ASN A 27 19.90 2.98 9.82
N HIS A 28 18.77 2.48 9.35
CA HIS A 28 18.48 1.05 9.17
C HIS A 28 17.79 0.79 7.83
N GLY A 29 18.40 1.21 6.73
CA GLY A 29 17.82 1.12 5.38
C GLY A 29 17.46 2.50 4.83
N THR A 30 16.30 2.63 4.20
CA THR A 30 15.88 3.89 3.60
C THR A 30 14.76 4.54 4.39
N ARG A 31 14.66 5.87 4.27
CA ARG A 31 13.57 6.66 4.83
C ARG A 31 12.98 7.60 3.76
N PRO A 32 11.76 8.10 3.94
CA PRO A 32 11.19 9.07 3.03
C PRO A 32 11.98 10.38 3.00
N LEU A 33 12.22 10.91 1.81
CA LEU A 33 12.74 12.25 1.56
C LEU A 33 11.62 13.13 0.99
N PHE A 34 11.42 14.30 1.58
CA PHE A 34 10.49 15.33 1.09
C PHE A 34 11.31 16.49 0.52
N CYS A 35 11.65 16.38 -0.77
CA CYS A 35 12.51 17.31 -1.46
C CYS A 35 11.70 18.50 -1.99
N ARG A 36 11.84 19.67 -1.36
CA ARG A 36 11.21 20.94 -1.77
C ARG A 36 12.19 21.90 -2.44
N GLN A 37 13.48 21.63 -2.32
CA GLN A 37 14.57 22.47 -2.83
C GLN A 37 15.55 21.60 -3.59
N ALA A 38 16.09 22.11 -4.69
CA ALA A 38 16.97 21.37 -5.57
C ALA A 38 18.31 20.96 -4.93
N ASP A 39 18.76 21.72 -3.91
CA ASP A 39 20.02 21.50 -3.20
C ASP A 39 20.06 20.22 -2.35
N ILE A 40 18.90 19.66 -2.03
CA ILE A 40 18.84 18.39 -1.28
C ILE A 40 18.51 17.17 -2.18
N ALA A 41 18.37 17.39 -3.48
CA ALA A 41 18.02 16.31 -4.43
C ALA A 41 19.14 15.25 -4.59
N ASP A 42 20.38 15.60 -4.29
CA ASP A 42 21.54 14.70 -4.29
C ASP A 42 21.41 13.56 -3.26
N ARG A 43 20.55 13.73 -2.26
CA ARG A 43 20.26 12.72 -1.23
C ARG A 43 19.30 11.63 -1.72
N LEU A 44 18.67 11.83 -2.90
CA LEU A 44 17.73 10.85 -3.45
C LEU A 44 18.42 9.54 -3.81
N ILE A 45 17.80 8.47 -3.37
CA ILE A 45 18.14 7.10 -3.79
C ILE A 45 16.87 6.40 -4.28
N LEU A 46 17.05 5.45 -5.20
CA LEU A 46 15.98 4.56 -5.64
C LEU A 46 16.64 3.24 -6.07
N ASP A 47 16.68 2.29 -5.14
CA ASP A 47 17.29 0.96 -5.30
C ASP A 47 16.49 -0.09 -4.52
N ASP A 48 16.97 -1.33 -4.49
CA ASP A 48 16.29 -2.47 -3.86
C ASP A 48 16.07 -2.32 -2.35
N ARG A 49 16.77 -1.38 -1.70
CA ARG A 49 16.57 -1.05 -0.28
C ARG A 49 15.32 -0.21 -0.05
N CYS A 50 14.73 0.36 -1.11
CA CYS A 50 13.54 1.21 -1.05
C CYS A 50 12.27 0.36 -0.91
N THR A 51 12.10 -0.28 0.24
CA THR A 51 11.00 -1.22 0.53
C THR A 51 9.75 -0.58 1.14
N ASN A 52 9.89 0.61 1.73
CA ASN A 52 8.75 1.36 2.25
C ASN A 52 7.85 1.86 1.13
N ASN A 53 6.54 1.74 1.28
CA ASN A 53 5.61 2.25 0.26
C ASN A 53 5.29 3.73 0.52
N ILE A 54 6.10 4.62 -0.07
CA ILE A 54 5.96 6.08 0.13
C ILE A 54 4.73 6.68 -0.55
N ALA A 55 3.97 5.93 -1.35
CA ALA A 55 2.68 6.40 -1.86
C ALA A 55 1.66 6.68 -0.72
N VAL A 56 1.91 6.22 0.51
CA VAL A 56 1.15 6.59 1.71
C VAL A 56 1.08 8.10 1.93
N TYR A 57 2.04 8.86 1.44
CA TYR A 57 2.10 10.31 1.58
C TYR A 57 1.25 11.06 0.55
N LEU A 58 0.81 10.40 -0.52
CA LEU A 58 0.01 11.03 -1.58
C LEU A 58 -1.42 11.38 -1.13
N THR A 59 -1.91 10.74 -0.06
CA THR A 59 -3.22 11.01 0.54
C THR A 59 -3.16 11.96 1.74
N LYS A 60 -2.00 12.62 1.97
CA LYS A 60 -1.80 13.55 3.07
C LYS A 60 -1.96 14.99 2.59
N PRO A 61 -3.07 15.69 2.96
CA PRO A 61 -3.34 17.05 2.47
C PRO A 61 -2.23 18.06 2.80
N GLU A 62 -1.56 17.88 3.95
CA GLU A 62 -0.44 18.71 4.39
C GLU A 62 0.78 18.65 3.45
N LEU A 63 0.89 17.58 2.66
CA LEU A 63 1.96 17.42 1.67
C LEU A 63 1.50 17.75 0.25
N THR A 64 0.26 17.39 -0.10
CA THR A 64 -0.25 17.47 -1.47
C THR A 64 -1.13 18.69 -1.73
N GLY A 65 -1.56 19.40 -0.68
CA GLY A 65 -2.54 20.50 -0.78
C GLY A 65 -2.03 21.77 -1.45
N THR A 66 -0.72 21.94 -1.63
CA THR A 66 -0.12 23.24 -2.05
C THR A 66 0.33 23.31 -3.51
N GLY A 67 0.06 22.28 -4.33
CA GLY A 67 0.48 22.30 -5.72
C GLY A 67 0.67 20.91 -6.30
N LYS A 68 1.40 20.82 -7.40
CA LYS A 68 1.73 19.55 -8.04
C LYS A 68 2.90 18.87 -7.30
N VAL A 69 2.76 17.59 -7.06
CA VAL A 69 3.75 16.77 -6.35
C VAL A 69 4.35 15.75 -7.31
N ALA A 70 5.66 15.52 -7.23
CA ALA A 70 6.27 14.35 -7.86
C ALA A 70 6.55 13.25 -6.85
N ILE A 71 6.59 12.01 -7.31
CA ILE A 71 6.99 10.85 -6.50
C ILE A 71 7.97 9.99 -7.29
N THR A 72 9.03 9.51 -6.64
CA THR A 72 9.90 8.46 -7.19
C THR A 72 9.35 7.11 -6.75
N ALA A 73 8.81 6.34 -7.69
CA ALA A 73 7.98 5.19 -7.40
C ALA A 73 8.68 3.86 -7.67
N THR A 74 8.64 2.96 -6.69
CA THR A 74 8.90 1.53 -6.84
C THR A 74 7.67 0.82 -7.43
N LEU A 75 7.79 -0.43 -7.90
CA LEU A 75 6.64 -1.20 -8.39
C LEU A 75 5.46 -1.25 -7.40
N PRO A 76 5.67 -1.50 -6.08
CA PRO A 76 4.57 -1.40 -5.12
C PRO A 76 3.94 -0.01 -5.03
N ALA A 77 4.74 1.05 -5.14
CA ALA A 77 4.21 2.42 -5.15
C ALA A 77 3.40 2.71 -6.42
N LEU A 78 3.87 2.28 -7.59
CA LEU A 78 3.11 2.39 -8.86
C LEU A 78 1.75 1.69 -8.77
N ARG A 79 1.69 0.46 -8.25
CA ARG A 79 0.43 -0.26 -8.04
C ARG A 79 -0.50 0.46 -7.08
N THR A 80 0.08 1.02 -6.01
CA THR A 80 -0.70 1.81 -5.05
C THR A 80 -1.29 3.07 -5.72
N ILE A 81 -0.52 3.76 -6.54
CA ILE A 81 -0.98 4.96 -7.27
C ILE A 81 -2.17 4.60 -8.17
N VAL A 82 -2.07 3.51 -8.93
CA VAL A 82 -3.17 3.03 -9.78
C VAL A 82 -4.40 2.67 -8.93
N GLN A 83 -4.22 1.98 -7.81
CA GLN A 83 -5.33 1.64 -6.91
C GLN A 83 -5.98 2.89 -6.30
N LEU A 84 -5.19 3.85 -5.82
CA LEU A 84 -5.70 5.11 -5.27
C LEU A 84 -6.40 5.96 -6.35
N ALA A 85 -5.89 5.97 -7.57
CA ALA A 85 -6.54 6.63 -8.71
C ALA A 85 -7.88 5.98 -9.03
N PHE A 86 -7.93 4.65 -9.04
CA PHE A 86 -9.17 3.88 -9.21
C PHE A 86 -10.21 4.23 -8.13
N GLU A 87 -9.76 4.43 -6.88
CA GLU A 87 -10.61 4.83 -5.74
C GLU A 87 -10.88 6.35 -5.70
N ASN A 88 -10.54 7.12 -6.73
CA ASN A 88 -10.70 8.58 -6.84
C ASN A 88 -10.00 9.37 -5.70
N GLN A 89 -8.92 8.82 -5.14
CA GLN A 89 -8.13 9.49 -4.10
C GLN A 89 -7.03 10.40 -4.66
N LEU A 90 -6.65 10.20 -5.93
CA LEU A 90 -5.62 10.99 -6.60
C LEU A 90 -6.18 11.70 -7.83
N LYS A 91 -5.63 12.88 -8.11
CA LYS A 91 -5.90 13.67 -9.31
C LYS A 91 -4.66 13.65 -10.20
N GLU A 92 -4.83 13.28 -11.46
CA GLU A 92 -3.74 13.12 -12.41
C GLU A 92 -2.98 14.43 -12.66
N ASP A 93 -3.69 15.55 -12.77
CA ASP A 93 -3.11 16.88 -12.96
C ASP A 93 -2.27 17.36 -11.77
N LYS A 94 -2.42 16.76 -10.59
CA LYS A 94 -1.69 17.11 -9.35
C LYS A 94 -0.52 16.21 -9.04
N LEU A 95 -0.31 15.16 -9.84
CA LEU A 95 0.73 14.16 -9.57
C LEU A 95 1.63 13.97 -10.80
N LEU A 96 2.94 13.90 -10.57
CA LEU A 96 3.94 13.47 -11.53
C LEU A 96 4.64 12.24 -10.97
N VAL A 97 4.70 11.17 -11.75
CA VAL A 97 5.28 9.90 -11.30
C VAL A 97 6.54 9.60 -12.07
N LEU A 98 7.62 9.38 -11.33
CA LEU A 98 8.93 8.98 -11.86
C LEU A 98 9.24 7.56 -11.40
N ALA A 99 9.75 6.74 -12.30
CA ALA A 99 10.35 5.44 -11.97
C ALA A 99 11.73 5.33 -12.63
N VAL A 100 12.49 4.32 -12.25
CA VAL A 100 13.75 3.97 -12.89
C VAL A 100 13.63 2.52 -13.36
N ASP A 101 13.94 2.28 -14.62
CA ASP A 101 13.94 0.94 -15.20
C ASP A 101 15.19 0.13 -14.80
N GLY A 102 15.22 -1.15 -15.20
CA GLY A 102 16.36 -2.03 -14.95
C GLY A 102 17.69 -1.61 -15.60
N GLN A 103 17.66 -0.60 -16.49
CA GLN A 103 18.84 -0.04 -17.18
C GLN A 103 19.29 1.28 -16.55
N GLY A 104 18.56 1.78 -15.55
CA GLY A 104 18.83 3.04 -14.86
C GLY A 104 18.28 4.28 -15.58
N GLU A 105 17.42 4.10 -16.60
CA GLU A 105 16.75 5.19 -17.29
C GLU A 105 15.52 5.66 -16.50
N VAL A 106 15.29 6.97 -16.51
CA VAL A 106 14.15 7.58 -15.82
C VAL A 106 12.91 7.52 -16.72
N ILE A 107 11.87 6.89 -16.20
CA ILE A 107 10.54 6.86 -16.80
C ILE A 107 9.70 7.93 -16.12
N GLN A 108 9.18 8.87 -16.90
CA GLN A 108 8.18 9.84 -16.43
C GLN A 108 6.84 9.48 -17.03
N PHE A 109 5.90 9.08 -16.18
CA PHE A 109 4.54 8.75 -16.61
C PHE A 109 3.70 10.02 -16.79
N LYS A 110 2.97 10.08 -17.91
CA LYS A 110 2.09 11.20 -18.25
C LYS A 110 0.71 11.08 -17.59
N GLY A 111 0.31 9.85 -17.24
CA GLY A 111 -0.98 9.59 -16.63
C GLY A 111 -1.07 8.22 -15.98
N PHE A 112 -2.19 7.95 -15.32
CA PHE A 112 -2.41 6.68 -14.63
C PHE A 112 -2.56 5.50 -15.59
N ASP A 113 -3.08 5.72 -16.80
CA ASP A 113 -3.22 4.67 -17.82
C ASP A 113 -1.83 4.21 -18.34
N GLU A 114 -0.85 5.10 -18.44
CA GLU A 114 0.53 4.70 -18.78
C GLU A 114 1.15 3.83 -17.68
N ILE A 115 0.91 4.17 -16.41
CA ILE A 115 1.36 3.35 -15.28
C ILE A 115 0.70 1.97 -15.31
N ASN A 116 -0.61 1.94 -15.57
CA ASN A 116 -1.36 0.69 -15.67
C ASN A 116 -0.84 -0.19 -16.81
N THR A 117 -0.55 0.39 -17.97
CA THR A 117 0.05 -0.31 -19.11
C THR A 117 1.44 -0.85 -18.77
N TYR A 118 2.29 -0.04 -18.15
CA TYR A 118 3.61 -0.47 -17.69
C TYR A 118 3.55 -1.64 -16.70
N LEU A 119 2.59 -1.62 -15.79
CA LEU A 119 2.40 -2.67 -14.79
C LEU A 119 1.89 -4.00 -15.35
N ALA A 120 1.39 -4.03 -16.60
CA ALA A 120 0.97 -5.27 -17.25
C ALA A 120 2.13 -6.27 -17.43
N ASP A 121 3.36 -5.76 -17.61
CA ASP A 121 4.57 -6.58 -17.73
C ASP A 121 5.06 -7.12 -16.37
N PHE A 122 4.50 -6.65 -15.27
CA PHE A 122 4.88 -7.04 -13.91
C PHE A 122 3.67 -7.59 -13.15
N PRO A 123 3.29 -8.85 -13.30
CA PRO A 123 2.11 -9.40 -12.64
C PRO A 123 2.20 -9.28 -11.10
N LEU A 124 1.08 -8.97 -10.46
CA LEU A 124 1.02 -8.92 -9.00
C LEU A 124 1.17 -10.35 -8.47
N ALA A 125 2.25 -10.57 -7.72
CA ALA A 125 2.55 -11.85 -7.13
C ALA A 125 2.84 -11.72 -5.63
N ILE A 126 2.43 -12.73 -4.88
CA ILE A 126 2.87 -12.96 -3.50
C ILE A 126 4.16 -13.76 -3.58
N SER A 127 5.14 -13.46 -2.73
CA SER A 127 6.39 -14.22 -2.69
C SER A 127 6.12 -15.70 -2.36
N GLU A 128 6.95 -16.60 -2.91
CA GLU A 128 6.85 -18.03 -2.66
C GLU A 128 6.87 -18.35 -1.17
N GLU A 129 7.73 -17.69 -0.39
CA GLU A 129 7.79 -17.84 1.06
C GLU A 129 6.44 -17.52 1.73
N ASN A 130 5.81 -16.41 1.35
CA ASN A 130 4.52 -16.03 1.92
C ASN A 130 3.40 -16.96 1.47
N LEU A 131 3.42 -17.45 0.22
CA LEU A 131 2.46 -18.45 -0.26
C LEU A 131 2.53 -19.74 0.56
N GLN A 132 3.73 -20.25 0.80
CA GLN A 132 3.94 -21.44 1.62
C GLN A 132 3.43 -21.24 3.05
N LEU A 133 3.66 -20.08 3.65
CA LEU A 133 3.13 -19.74 4.98
C LEU A 133 1.59 -19.65 4.99
N ILE A 134 1.01 -19.02 3.98
CA ILE A 134 -0.45 -18.93 3.84
C ILE A 134 -1.06 -20.33 3.67
N GLU A 135 -0.48 -21.17 2.81
CA GLU A 135 -0.94 -22.54 2.64
C GLU A 135 -0.81 -23.37 3.91
N HIS A 136 0.30 -23.20 4.64
CA HIS A 136 0.47 -23.86 5.93
C HIS A 136 -0.65 -23.48 6.90
N LEU A 137 -0.95 -22.17 7.00
CA LEU A 137 -2.06 -21.67 7.83
C LEU A 137 -3.43 -22.18 7.36
N LYS A 138 -3.65 -22.29 6.04
CA LYS A 138 -4.90 -22.84 5.47
C LYS A 138 -5.09 -24.31 5.81
N LYS A 139 -3.99 -25.11 5.91
CA LYS A 139 -4.02 -26.54 6.29
C LYS A 139 -4.25 -26.80 7.78
N MET A 140 -4.04 -25.80 8.65
CA MET A 140 -4.34 -25.94 10.09
C MET A 140 -5.83 -26.12 10.32
N THR A 141 -6.19 -26.87 11.37
CA THR A 141 -7.55 -26.85 11.88
C THR A 141 -7.95 -25.45 12.30
N ARG A 142 -9.25 -25.21 12.45
CA ARG A 142 -9.79 -23.92 12.89
C ARG A 142 -9.22 -23.51 14.25
N GLU A 143 -9.12 -24.48 15.18
CA GLU A 143 -8.61 -24.29 16.54
C GLU A 143 -7.13 -23.94 16.55
N GLU A 144 -6.32 -24.66 15.75
CA GLU A 144 -4.87 -24.43 15.63
C GLU A 144 -4.61 -23.04 15.03
N ARG A 145 -5.29 -22.70 13.94
CA ARG A 145 -5.17 -21.37 13.29
C ARG A 145 -5.60 -20.23 14.21
N TRP A 146 -6.70 -20.43 14.98
CA TRP A 146 -7.12 -19.48 15.99
C TRP A 146 -6.06 -19.28 17.07
N LYS A 147 -5.50 -20.37 17.61
CA LYS A 147 -4.44 -20.34 18.60
C LYS A 147 -3.19 -19.63 18.10
N TYR A 148 -2.80 -19.89 16.85
CA TYR A 148 -1.67 -19.22 16.20
C TYR A 148 -1.90 -17.70 16.18
N TRP A 149 -3.02 -17.25 15.63
CA TRP A 149 -3.29 -15.83 15.52
C TRP A 149 -3.48 -15.13 16.88
N MET A 150 -4.11 -15.79 17.83
CA MET A 150 -4.23 -15.26 19.20
C MET A 150 -2.84 -15.12 19.86
N GLY A 151 -1.91 -16.04 19.60
CA GLY A 151 -0.51 -15.90 20.03
C GLY A 151 0.18 -14.72 19.39
N GLU A 152 -0.02 -14.48 18.09
CA GLU A 152 0.52 -13.29 17.41
C GLU A 152 -0.13 -12.00 17.93
N MET A 153 -1.43 -11.97 18.13
CA MET A 153 -2.16 -10.80 18.61
C MET A 153 -1.85 -10.47 20.07
N SER A 154 -1.39 -11.45 20.88
CA SER A 154 -0.93 -11.18 22.25
C SER A 154 0.29 -10.26 22.30
N LYS A 155 1.11 -10.22 21.25
CA LYS A 155 2.26 -9.33 21.10
C LYS A 155 1.86 -7.89 20.77
N CYS A 156 0.70 -7.67 20.18
CA CYS A 156 0.30 -6.37 19.64
C CYS A 156 0.03 -5.36 20.76
N ILE A 157 0.68 -4.20 20.70
CA ILE A 157 0.52 -3.09 21.66
C ILE A 157 -0.43 -1.99 21.15
N LYS A 158 -1.14 -2.23 20.06
CA LYS A 158 -2.04 -1.24 19.42
C LYS A 158 -1.36 0.10 19.07
N CYS A 159 -0.10 0.07 18.63
CA CYS A 159 0.62 1.28 18.19
C CYS A 159 0.12 1.85 16.86
N TYR A 160 -0.71 1.12 16.12
CA TYR A 160 -1.29 1.48 14.81
C TYR A 160 -0.25 1.78 13.70
N ALA A 161 1.03 1.45 13.87
CA ALA A 161 2.05 1.64 12.86
C ALA A 161 1.71 0.92 11.53
N CYS A 162 1.12 -0.27 11.60
CA CYS A 162 0.65 -1.02 10.43
C CYS A 162 -0.48 -0.29 9.65
N ARG A 163 -1.31 0.51 10.32
CA ARG A 163 -2.30 1.39 9.71
C ARG A 163 -1.61 2.60 9.07
N ALA A 164 -0.73 3.26 9.82
CA ALA A 164 -0.05 4.47 9.37
C ALA A 164 0.85 4.23 8.15
N ALA A 165 1.46 3.05 8.04
CA ALA A 165 2.31 2.67 6.91
C ALA A 165 1.53 2.17 5.68
N CYS A 166 0.24 1.84 5.82
CA CYS A 166 -0.56 1.33 4.72
C CYS A 166 -1.13 2.48 3.87
N PRO A 167 -0.73 2.62 2.59
CA PRO A 167 -1.20 3.71 1.74
C PRO A 167 -2.70 3.65 1.44
N LEU A 168 -3.30 2.46 1.59
CA LEU A 168 -4.72 2.23 1.35
C LEU A 168 -5.59 2.39 2.63
N CYS A 169 -4.95 2.63 3.79
CA CYS A 169 -5.63 3.03 5.04
C CYS A 169 -5.70 4.55 5.16
N TYR A 170 -6.24 5.24 4.16
CA TYR A 170 -6.25 6.69 4.06
C TYR A 170 -7.43 7.40 4.76
N CYS A 171 -8.37 6.66 5.36
CA CYS A 171 -9.47 7.26 6.10
C CYS A 171 -8.98 8.24 7.16
N SER A 172 -9.53 9.45 7.20
CA SER A 172 -9.20 10.49 8.19
C SER A 172 -9.54 10.04 9.60
N ARG A 173 -10.64 9.28 9.75
CA ARG A 173 -11.05 8.62 10.98
C ARG A 173 -11.25 7.14 10.75
N CYS A 174 -10.66 6.30 11.60
CA CYS A 174 -10.84 4.86 11.56
C CYS A 174 -12.03 4.44 12.43
N ILE A 175 -12.69 3.36 12.06
CA ILE A 175 -13.77 2.77 12.87
C ILE A 175 -13.34 2.49 14.32
N VAL A 176 -12.07 2.18 14.56
CA VAL A 176 -11.54 1.99 15.92
C VAL A 176 -11.51 3.27 16.76
N GLU A 177 -11.56 4.44 16.12
CA GLU A 177 -11.54 5.75 16.77
C GLU A 177 -12.94 6.33 16.96
N VAL A 178 -13.90 5.90 16.14
CA VAL A 178 -15.25 6.46 16.08
C VAL A 178 -16.34 5.45 16.42
N ASN A 179 -15.98 4.27 16.97
CA ASN A 179 -16.97 3.29 17.37
C ASN A 179 -17.77 3.77 18.61
N CYS A 180 -19.05 3.97 18.41
CA CYS A 180 -19.97 4.46 19.45
C CYS A 180 -21.33 3.73 19.32
N PRO A 181 -21.77 2.99 20.36
CA PRO A 181 -21.03 2.69 21.58
C PRO A 181 -19.72 1.95 21.31
N GLN A 182 -18.77 2.07 22.22
CA GLN A 182 -17.44 1.50 22.03
C GLN A 182 -17.46 -0.03 22.15
N TRP A 183 -17.32 -0.72 21.03
CA TRP A 183 -17.29 -2.17 20.92
C TRP A 183 -15.87 -2.72 20.61
N ILE A 184 -14.99 -1.93 19.99
CA ILE A 184 -13.56 -2.23 19.90
C ILE A 184 -12.86 -1.45 21.02
N GLN A 185 -12.36 -2.15 22.02
CA GLN A 185 -11.74 -1.52 23.18
C GLN A 185 -10.41 -0.83 22.82
N PRO A 186 -10.06 0.33 23.43
CA PRO A 186 -8.83 1.06 23.09
C PRO A 186 -7.58 0.39 23.65
N TRP A 187 -7.69 -0.35 24.76
CA TRP A 187 -6.54 -1.03 25.36
C TRP A 187 -6.12 -2.26 24.56
N SER A 188 -4.85 -2.66 24.75
CA SER A 188 -4.31 -3.86 24.12
C SER A 188 -4.73 -5.11 24.89
N ALA A 189 -5.45 -6.00 24.22
CA ALA A 189 -5.74 -7.36 24.65
C ALA A 189 -5.83 -8.26 23.41
N PRO A 190 -5.48 -9.56 23.49
CA PRO A 190 -5.41 -10.42 22.31
C PRO A 190 -6.69 -10.42 21.47
N LEU A 191 -7.85 -10.54 22.10
CA LEU A 191 -9.13 -10.56 21.40
C LEU A 191 -9.44 -9.22 20.71
N THR A 192 -9.28 -8.10 21.40
CA THR A 192 -9.56 -6.77 20.83
C THR A 192 -8.52 -6.38 19.75
N ASN A 193 -7.30 -6.89 19.85
CA ASN A 193 -6.29 -6.77 18.82
C ASN A 193 -6.70 -7.58 17.57
N MET A 194 -7.23 -8.78 17.77
CA MET A 194 -7.76 -9.63 16.69
C MET A 194 -8.95 -8.96 16.00
N GLU A 195 -9.94 -8.49 16.75
CA GLU A 195 -11.10 -7.77 16.20
C GLU A 195 -10.69 -6.59 15.32
N TRP A 196 -9.74 -5.79 15.81
CA TRP A 196 -9.24 -4.66 15.02
C TRP A 196 -8.55 -5.11 13.73
N GLN A 197 -7.70 -6.15 13.77
CA GLN A 197 -7.02 -6.65 12.59
C GLN A 197 -7.98 -7.30 11.60
N ILE A 198 -8.99 -8.03 12.04
CA ILE A 198 -10.04 -8.58 11.18
C ILE A 198 -10.76 -7.42 10.44
N ASN A 199 -11.21 -6.39 11.17
CA ASN A 199 -11.85 -5.23 10.54
C ASN A 199 -10.91 -4.58 9.50
N ARG A 200 -9.63 -4.40 9.84
CA ARG A 200 -8.65 -3.85 8.92
C ARG A 200 -8.48 -4.70 7.66
N VAL A 201 -8.38 -6.03 7.80
CA VAL A 201 -8.24 -6.96 6.69
C VAL A 201 -9.47 -6.91 5.78
N MET A 202 -10.67 -6.89 6.37
CA MET A 202 -11.94 -6.76 5.62
C MET A 202 -11.98 -5.45 4.80
N HIS A 203 -11.50 -4.33 5.37
CA HIS A 203 -11.41 -3.07 4.63
C HIS A 203 -10.35 -3.08 3.52
N MET A 204 -9.41 -4.04 3.54
CA MET A 204 -8.40 -4.23 2.50
C MET A 204 -8.81 -5.26 1.43
N ALA A 205 -9.96 -5.92 1.57
CA ALA A 205 -10.48 -6.85 0.56
C ALA A 205 -10.59 -6.16 -0.80
N GLY A 206 -10.04 -6.77 -1.84
CA GLY A 206 -10.01 -6.20 -3.19
C GLY A 206 -9.16 -4.94 -3.39
N ARG A 207 -8.44 -4.48 -2.34
CA ARG A 207 -7.66 -3.24 -2.36
C ARG A 207 -6.18 -3.46 -2.08
N CYS A 208 -5.84 -4.44 -1.22
CA CYS A 208 -4.46 -4.73 -0.81
C CYS A 208 -3.60 -5.12 -2.01
N ILE A 209 -2.51 -4.39 -2.25
CA ILE A 209 -1.54 -4.65 -3.33
C ILE A 209 -0.37 -5.54 -2.87
N GLY A 210 -0.45 -6.15 -1.70
CA GLY A 210 0.56 -7.10 -1.20
C GLY A 210 1.93 -6.50 -0.83
N CYS A 211 2.07 -5.18 -0.73
CA CYS A 211 3.37 -4.50 -0.57
C CYS A 211 4.14 -4.82 0.73
N GLY A 212 3.52 -5.46 1.72
CA GLY A 212 4.19 -5.82 2.98
C GLY A 212 4.48 -4.66 3.95
N ALA A 213 4.11 -3.41 3.65
CA ALA A 213 4.39 -2.25 4.50
C ALA A 213 3.88 -2.43 5.94
N CYS A 214 2.76 -3.11 6.13
CA CYS A 214 2.20 -3.41 7.46
C CYS A 214 3.08 -4.38 8.29
N LYS A 215 3.80 -5.32 7.63
CA LYS A 215 4.79 -6.20 8.27
C LYS A 215 6.01 -5.39 8.69
N GLN A 216 6.54 -4.60 7.76
CA GLN A 216 7.76 -3.82 7.99
C GLN A 216 7.59 -2.79 9.11
N ALA A 217 6.43 -2.15 9.19
CA ALA A 217 6.14 -1.16 10.21
C ALA A 217 5.85 -1.74 11.59
N CYS A 218 5.62 -3.05 11.71
CA CYS A 218 5.30 -3.66 12.99
C CYS A 218 6.57 -3.85 13.84
N PRO A 219 6.73 -3.12 14.97
CA PRO A 219 7.94 -3.23 15.79
C PRO A 219 8.07 -4.58 16.51
N LEU A 220 6.98 -5.37 16.52
CA LEU A 220 6.90 -6.67 17.19
C LEU A 220 6.93 -7.84 16.21
N GLY A 221 7.17 -7.56 14.92
CA GLY A 221 7.31 -8.57 13.88
C GLY A 221 6.08 -9.42 13.61
N ILE A 222 4.87 -8.94 13.98
CA ILE A 222 3.62 -9.68 13.73
C ILE A 222 3.40 -9.80 12.21
N PRO A 223 3.15 -11.02 11.68
CA PRO A 223 3.07 -11.25 10.25
C PRO A 223 1.70 -10.83 9.65
N LEU A 224 1.30 -9.57 9.89
CA LEU A 224 0.00 -9.01 9.50
C LEU A 224 -0.27 -9.07 7.99
N HIS A 225 0.79 -9.04 7.18
CA HIS A 225 0.70 -9.13 5.72
C HIS A 225 0.12 -10.48 5.27
N LEU A 226 0.32 -11.58 6.01
CA LEU A 226 -0.24 -12.88 5.66
C LEU A 226 -1.77 -12.87 5.70
N MET A 227 -2.37 -12.15 6.64
CA MET A 227 -3.83 -12.00 6.69
C MET A 227 -4.37 -11.24 5.45
N THR A 228 -3.72 -10.13 5.09
CA THR A 228 -4.16 -9.32 3.93
C THR A 228 -3.83 -9.98 2.60
N GLN A 229 -2.73 -10.72 2.50
CA GLN A 229 -2.36 -11.46 1.30
C GLN A 229 -3.25 -12.70 1.10
N SER A 230 -3.62 -13.41 2.18
CA SER A 230 -4.61 -14.49 2.09
C SER A 230 -5.95 -13.96 1.56
N MET A 231 -6.44 -12.83 2.09
CA MET A 231 -7.65 -12.18 1.59
C MET A 231 -7.51 -11.75 0.12
N MET A 232 -6.33 -11.29 -0.29
CA MET A 232 -6.06 -10.91 -1.69
C MET A 232 -6.16 -12.12 -2.63
N GLU A 233 -5.69 -13.30 -2.21
CA GLU A 233 -5.85 -14.54 -2.96
C GLU A 233 -7.32 -14.95 -3.05
N ASP A 234 -8.01 -14.97 -1.92
CA ASP A 234 -9.42 -15.35 -1.87
C ASP A 234 -10.27 -14.43 -2.80
N ILE A 235 -10.01 -13.12 -2.81
CA ILE A 235 -10.68 -12.16 -3.72
C ILE A 235 -10.31 -12.44 -5.19
N ARG A 236 -9.06 -12.76 -5.47
CA ARG A 236 -8.64 -13.09 -6.84
C ARG A 236 -9.31 -14.36 -7.34
N ASP A 237 -9.37 -15.39 -6.50
CA ASP A 237 -9.92 -16.68 -6.86
C ASP A 237 -11.43 -16.64 -7.02
N GLU A 238 -12.14 -15.89 -6.17
CA GLU A 238 -13.61 -15.79 -6.19
C GLU A 238 -14.13 -14.79 -7.25
N PHE A 239 -13.42 -13.68 -7.46
CA PHE A 239 -13.90 -12.57 -8.30
C PHE A 239 -13.05 -12.31 -9.55
N GLY A 240 -11.90 -12.98 -9.69
CA GLY A 240 -11.01 -12.83 -10.84
C GLY A 240 -10.34 -11.45 -10.95
N VAL A 241 -10.29 -10.67 -9.86
CA VAL A 241 -9.79 -9.30 -9.86
C VAL A 241 -8.51 -9.19 -9.03
N ALA A 242 -7.50 -8.54 -9.60
CA ALA A 242 -6.29 -8.16 -8.90
C ALA A 242 -6.29 -6.65 -8.61
N PRO A 243 -6.05 -6.20 -7.37
CA PRO A 243 -5.90 -4.79 -7.04
C PRO A 243 -4.65 -4.18 -7.69
N GLY A 244 -4.63 -2.85 -7.81
CA GLY A 244 -3.50 -2.15 -8.45
C GLY A 244 -3.50 -2.21 -9.97
N ALA A 245 -4.68 -2.43 -10.57
CA ALA A 245 -4.94 -2.31 -11.99
C ALA A 245 -6.20 -1.47 -12.24
N ILE A 246 -6.21 -0.66 -13.29
CA ILE A 246 -7.42 0.07 -13.72
C ILE A 246 -8.26 -0.89 -14.56
N ASN A 247 -8.91 -1.82 -13.95
CA ASN A 247 -9.92 -2.65 -14.58
C ASN A 247 -11.30 -2.25 -14.04
N ARG A 248 -12.00 -1.37 -14.75
CA ARG A 248 -13.32 -0.90 -14.35
C ARG A 248 -14.41 -1.95 -14.54
N ALA A 249 -14.21 -2.90 -15.44
CA ALA A 249 -15.16 -3.97 -15.70
C ALA A 249 -14.89 -5.16 -14.76
N GLY A 250 -15.70 -5.30 -13.71
CA GLY A 250 -15.65 -6.46 -12.81
C GLY A 250 -14.91 -6.25 -11.49
N ASN A 251 -14.51 -5.01 -11.15
CA ASN A 251 -13.90 -4.75 -9.83
C ASN A 251 -14.97 -4.84 -8.73
N VAL A 252 -14.71 -5.69 -7.73
CA VAL A 252 -15.62 -5.98 -6.61
C VAL A 252 -16.01 -4.76 -5.75
N LEU A 253 -15.23 -3.67 -5.83
CA LEU A 253 -15.50 -2.44 -5.07
C LEU A 253 -16.42 -1.46 -5.81
N SER A 254 -16.57 -1.59 -7.12
CA SER A 254 -17.20 -0.57 -7.94
C SER A 254 -18.21 -1.12 -8.96
N THR A 255 -18.38 -2.44 -9.03
CA THR A 255 -19.31 -3.06 -9.97
C THR A 255 -20.39 -3.85 -9.24
N PHE A 256 -21.59 -3.75 -9.75
CA PHE A 256 -22.73 -4.54 -9.37
C PHE A 256 -23.16 -5.37 -10.59
N LYS A 257 -23.42 -6.65 -10.38
CA LYS A 257 -24.03 -7.55 -11.37
C LYS A 257 -25.32 -8.11 -10.79
N ALA A 258 -26.44 -7.90 -11.48
CA ALA A 258 -27.73 -8.37 -11.01
C ALA A 258 -27.82 -9.91 -10.95
N GLU A 259 -26.98 -10.59 -11.73
CA GLU A 259 -26.89 -12.04 -11.81
C GLU A 259 -25.75 -12.65 -10.97
N ASP A 260 -25.13 -11.87 -10.09
CA ASP A 260 -24.08 -12.40 -9.20
C ASP A 260 -24.64 -13.56 -8.37
N LYS A 261 -23.92 -14.69 -8.42
CA LYS A 261 -24.31 -15.89 -7.67
C LYS A 261 -23.93 -15.69 -6.21
N GLU A 262 -24.93 -15.66 -5.36
CA GLU A 262 -24.78 -15.57 -3.90
C GLU A 262 -24.45 -16.93 -3.26
N ASN A 263 -23.64 -17.75 -3.91
CA ASN A 263 -23.33 -19.12 -3.48
C ASN A 263 -22.57 -19.18 -2.13
N PHE A 264 -22.07 -18.05 -1.67
CA PHE A 264 -21.36 -17.89 -0.39
C PHE A 264 -22.28 -17.47 0.76
N ILE A 265 -23.53 -17.15 0.50
CA ILE A 265 -24.54 -16.87 1.52
C ILE A 265 -25.25 -18.20 1.81
N HIS A 266 -24.99 -18.78 2.97
CA HIS A 266 -25.60 -20.00 3.48
C HIS A 266 -26.41 -19.73 4.75
#